data_d25a9011d7fd6fbbca4837e8b9af304c
#
_entry.id   d25a9011d7fd6fbbca4837e8b9af304c
#
_cell.length_a   1.000
_cell.length_b   1.000
_cell.length_c   1.000
_cell.angle_alpha   90.00
_cell.angle_beta   90.00
_cell.angle_gamma   90.00
#
_symmetry.space_group_name_H-M   'P 1'
#
loop_
_entity.id
_entity.type
_entity.pdbx_description
1 polymer ?
#
loop_
_entity_poly.entity_id
_entity_poly.type
_entity_poly.pdbx_seq_one_letter_code
_entity_poly.pdbx_strand_id
1 'polypeptide(L)'
;MLVIYKNNLLSNSQKELDVYSEIEQCLSNSSGYVLVHTGKVFTHMNTVTLNQRDIDFLLYEFLDTESLLSRARYAEHSRESFDATINGAKNIAEKYYADHYHKGDAEEPIFEGNSVTLIPEIQTAWDATVEFGLLGASYDFEEGGVQLPEVICKVCGTYIQAANSGSSGYYFVTAAASNVIRAFGNEEQKSLFLSSMMDGRSAGTMALTEPAQGSTLGDITTSATLQSDKSYRIRGQKIYISNGDHSLSDNIIHLVLARIEGAPKGTRGISLFIVPKFLVNTDGTIGERNDVALAGLLHKMGNRSATSTVLNFGEQQGAV
;
A
#
# COMPACT_ATOMS: atom_id res chain seq x y z
N MET A 1 -4.04 -24.18 -7.01
CA MET A 1 -4.02 -25.58 -6.46
C MET A 1 -5.23 -26.30 -6.99
N LEU A 2 -5.02 -27.19 -7.95
CA LEU A 2 -6.09 -27.96 -8.60
C LEU A 2 -6.51 -29.08 -7.66
N VAL A 3 -7.71 -29.04 -7.09
CA VAL A 3 -8.27 -30.16 -6.31
C VAL A 3 -9.26 -30.88 -7.22
N ILE A 4 -8.82 -31.99 -7.80
CA ILE A 4 -9.71 -32.88 -8.56
C ILE A 4 -10.27 -33.91 -7.59
N TYR A 5 -11.52 -33.79 -7.22
CA TYR A 5 -12.24 -34.85 -6.53
C TYR A 5 -12.70 -35.88 -7.55
N LYS A 6 -12.02 -37.03 -7.57
CA LYS A 6 -12.39 -38.19 -8.38
C LYS A 6 -13.39 -39.04 -7.60
N ASN A 7 -14.68 -38.81 -7.76
CA ASN A 7 -15.70 -39.78 -7.37
C ASN A 7 -16.17 -40.49 -8.63
N ASN A 8 -15.76 -41.78 -8.72
CA ASN A 8 -16.30 -42.82 -9.60
C ASN A 8 -17.14 -42.39 -10.80
N LEU A 9 -16.47 -42.05 -11.88
CA LEU A 9 -17.05 -42.02 -13.21
C LEU A 9 -16.25 -43.01 -14.07
N LEU A 10 -16.72 -44.24 -14.09
CA LEU A 10 -16.41 -45.25 -15.13
C LEU A 10 -17.54 -45.23 -16.13
N SER A 11 -17.47 -44.43 -17.15
CA SER A 11 -18.11 -44.66 -18.46
C SER A 11 -17.44 -43.77 -19.49
N ASN A 12 -16.87 -44.43 -20.52
CA ASN A 12 -16.35 -43.76 -21.73
C ASN A 12 -17.53 -43.21 -22.55
N SER A 13 -17.91 -41.97 -22.39
CA SER A 13 -18.90 -41.31 -23.21
C SER A 13 -18.32 -40.04 -23.83
N GLN A 14 -18.77 -39.71 -25.06
CA GLN A 14 -18.40 -38.49 -25.79
C GLN A 14 -18.56 -37.22 -24.94
N LYS A 15 -19.51 -37.22 -23.99
CA LYS A 15 -19.75 -36.11 -23.06
C LYS A 15 -18.57 -35.82 -22.10
N GLU A 16 -17.76 -36.85 -21.76
CA GLU A 16 -16.57 -36.64 -20.91
C GLU A 16 -15.46 -35.94 -21.71
N LEU A 17 -15.29 -36.27 -22.97
CA LEU A 17 -14.32 -35.62 -23.85
C LEU A 17 -14.66 -34.15 -24.08
N ASP A 18 -15.95 -33.83 -24.22
CA ASP A 18 -16.42 -32.45 -24.40
C ASP A 18 -16.16 -31.62 -23.12
N VAL A 19 -16.39 -32.18 -21.93
CA VAL A 19 -16.10 -31.54 -20.65
C VAL A 19 -14.58 -31.30 -20.45
N TYR A 20 -13.72 -32.25 -20.86
CA TYR A 20 -12.26 -32.07 -20.78
C TYR A 20 -11.78 -30.98 -21.75
N SER A 21 -12.34 -30.92 -22.96
CA SER A 21 -11.99 -29.87 -23.95
C SER A 21 -12.42 -28.46 -23.47
N GLU A 22 -13.60 -28.35 -22.84
CA GLU A 22 -14.05 -27.10 -22.21
C GLU A 22 -13.18 -26.70 -21.03
N ILE A 23 -12.73 -27.65 -20.19
CA ILE A 23 -11.80 -27.41 -19.09
C ILE A 23 -10.44 -26.92 -19.62
N GLU A 24 -9.88 -27.57 -20.64
CA GLU A 24 -8.62 -27.15 -21.26
C GLU A 24 -8.72 -25.75 -21.88
N GLN A 25 -9.82 -25.44 -22.52
CA GLN A 25 -10.07 -24.13 -23.13
C GLN A 25 -10.27 -23.03 -22.07
N CYS A 26 -10.86 -23.37 -20.91
CA CYS A 26 -10.98 -22.47 -19.77
C CYS A 26 -9.64 -22.27 -19.06
N LEU A 27 -8.82 -23.31 -18.93
CA LEU A 27 -7.50 -23.22 -18.31
C LEU A 27 -6.47 -22.47 -19.18
N SER A 28 -6.65 -22.46 -20.50
CA SER A 28 -5.77 -21.71 -21.42
C SER A 28 -6.09 -20.22 -21.48
N ASN A 29 -7.29 -19.81 -21.08
CA ASN A 29 -7.81 -18.44 -21.24
C ASN A 29 -8.04 -17.67 -19.94
N SER A 30 -7.82 -18.28 -18.77
CA SER A 30 -8.07 -17.58 -17.52
C SER A 30 -7.24 -18.13 -16.35
N SER A 31 -6.73 -17.23 -15.54
CA SER A 31 -6.07 -17.50 -14.24
C SER A 31 -7.06 -17.85 -13.11
N GLY A 32 -8.20 -18.45 -13.41
CA GLY A 32 -9.27 -18.79 -12.47
C GLY A 32 -9.31 -20.26 -12.05
N TYR A 33 -10.03 -20.55 -10.96
CA TYR A 33 -10.30 -21.92 -10.51
C TYR A 33 -11.50 -22.51 -11.26
N VAL A 34 -11.37 -23.75 -11.72
CA VAL A 34 -12.47 -24.52 -12.31
C VAL A 34 -12.98 -25.51 -11.28
N LEU A 35 -14.22 -25.35 -10.82
CA LEU A 35 -14.92 -26.32 -9.96
C LEU A 35 -15.85 -27.15 -10.83
N VAL A 36 -15.59 -28.47 -10.92
CA VAL A 36 -16.50 -29.42 -11.58
C VAL A 36 -17.28 -30.15 -10.52
N HIS A 37 -18.58 -29.90 -10.43
CA HIS A 37 -19.49 -30.62 -9.56
C HIS A 37 -20.67 -31.19 -10.35
N THR A 38 -20.87 -32.51 -10.29
CA THR A 38 -21.99 -33.22 -10.94
C THR A 38 -22.15 -32.93 -12.44
N GLY A 39 -21.03 -32.86 -13.20
CA GLY A 39 -21.04 -32.64 -14.66
C GLY A 39 -21.40 -31.23 -15.11
N LYS A 40 -21.40 -30.26 -14.20
CA LYS A 40 -21.47 -28.84 -14.52
C LYS A 40 -20.11 -28.19 -14.25
N VAL A 41 -19.60 -27.49 -15.28
CA VAL A 41 -18.40 -26.68 -15.19
C VAL A 41 -18.80 -25.32 -14.65
N PHE A 42 -18.31 -24.97 -13.48
CA PHE A 42 -18.44 -23.62 -12.95
C PHE A 42 -17.11 -22.90 -13.20
N THR A 43 -17.06 -22.05 -14.19
CA THR A 43 -15.96 -21.10 -14.35
C THR A 43 -16.18 -19.97 -13.36
N HIS A 44 -15.47 -19.98 -12.25
CA HIS A 44 -15.27 -18.75 -11.51
C HIS A 44 -14.24 -17.93 -12.29
N MET A 45 -14.69 -16.95 -13.04
CA MET A 45 -13.82 -15.84 -13.40
C MET A 45 -13.30 -15.25 -12.09
N ASN A 46 -12.01 -14.92 -12.04
CA ASN A 46 -11.40 -14.23 -10.90
C ASN A 46 -12.12 -12.91 -10.67
N THR A 47 -13.24 -12.97 -10.01
CA THR A 47 -13.76 -11.78 -9.35
C THR A 47 -12.96 -11.65 -8.07
N VAL A 48 -12.30 -10.52 -7.89
CA VAL A 48 -11.76 -10.12 -6.59
C VAL A 48 -12.87 -10.33 -5.59
N THR A 49 -12.66 -11.28 -4.72
CA THR A 49 -13.73 -12.03 -4.09
C THR A 49 -14.27 -11.37 -2.82
N LEU A 50 -14.58 -10.10 -2.91
CA LEU A 50 -15.48 -9.52 -1.91
C LEU A 50 -16.91 -9.67 -2.41
N ASN A 51 -17.74 -10.29 -1.59
CA ASN A 51 -19.15 -10.40 -1.87
C ASN A 51 -19.79 -9.01 -1.77
N GLN A 52 -20.29 -8.48 -2.88
CA GLN A 52 -20.90 -7.16 -2.92
C GLN A 52 -22.07 -7.03 -1.93
N ARG A 53 -22.89 -8.08 -1.79
CA ARG A 53 -24.02 -8.07 -0.85
C ARG A 53 -23.56 -7.94 0.62
N ASP A 54 -22.43 -8.54 0.98
CA ASP A 54 -21.88 -8.42 2.34
C ASP A 54 -21.35 -6.99 2.59
N ILE A 55 -20.73 -6.38 1.58
CA ILE A 55 -20.28 -4.98 1.65
C ILE A 55 -21.49 -4.04 1.79
N ASP A 56 -22.53 -4.22 0.97
CA ASP A 56 -23.75 -3.40 1.03
C ASP A 56 -24.46 -3.55 2.38
N PHE A 57 -24.54 -4.77 2.90
CA PHE A 57 -25.10 -5.04 4.22
C PHE A 57 -24.30 -4.32 5.31
N LEU A 58 -22.97 -4.45 5.30
CA LEU A 58 -22.12 -3.81 6.30
C LEU A 58 -22.23 -2.28 6.24
N LEU A 59 -22.19 -1.70 5.05
CA LEU A 59 -22.23 -0.25 4.89
C LEU A 59 -23.59 0.34 5.23
N TYR A 60 -24.66 -0.22 4.69
CA TYR A 60 -25.95 0.46 4.64
C TYR A 60 -26.97 -0.10 5.63
N GLU A 61 -26.91 -1.39 5.97
CA GLU A 61 -27.83 -1.99 6.91
C GLU A 61 -27.27 -2.07 8.34
N PHE A 62 -25.96 -2.35 8.49
CA PHE A 62 -25.33 -2.49 9.80
C PHE A 62 -24.73 -1.17 10.32
N LEU A 63 -23.92 -0.45 9.51
CA LEU A 63 -23.24 0.78 9.91
C LEU A 63 -24.06 2.05 9.65
N ASP A 64 -25.17 1.96 8.89
CA ASP A 64 -26.00 3.11 8.50
C ASP A 64 -25.14 4.27 7.95
N THR A 65 -24.24 3.95 7.01
CA THR A 65 -23.27 4.91 6.47
C THR A 65 -23.96 6.11 5.81
N GLU A 66 -25.19 5.96 5.32
CA GLU A 66 -25.99 7.06 4.75
C GLU A 66 -26.29 8.14 5.77
N SER A 67 -26.34 7.82 7.07
CA SER A 67 -26.53 8.81 8.13
C SER A 67 -25.41 9.87 8.17
N LEU A 68 -24.24 9.57 7.64
CA LEU A 68 -23.12 10.52 7.51
C LEU A 68 -23.45 11.68 6.58
N LEU A 69 -24.35 11.50 5.60
CA LEU A 69 -24.74 12.52 4.63
C LEU A 69 -25.48 13.71 5.30
N SER A 70 -26.01 13.50 6.51
CA SER A 70 -26.62 14.58 7.32
C SER A 70 -25.57 15.55 7.91
N ARG A 71 -24.28 15.17 7.89
CA ARG A 71 -23.20 16.02 8.42
C ARG A 71 -22.70 16.97 7.33
N ALA A 72 -22.49 18.25 7.68
CA ALA A 72 -22.02 19.27 6.75
C ALA A 72 -20.79 18.87 5.95
N ARG A 73 -19.83 18.13 6.58
CA ARG A 73 -18.63 17.64 5.94
C ARG A 73 -18.89 16.74 4.71
N TYR A 74 -20.01 16.01 4.71
CA TYR A 74 -20.33 15.01 3.69
C TYR A 74 -21.54 15.39 2.84
N ALA A 75 -22.03 16.63 2.95
CA ALA A 75 -23.25 17.07 2.29
C ALA A 75 -23.19 17.05 0.75
N GLU A 76 -21.97 17.13 0.18
CA GLU A 76 -21.74 17.04 -1.27
C GLU A 76 -21.76 15.60 -1.80
N HIS A 77 -21.85 14.60 -0.92
CA HIS A 77 -21.93 13.20 -1.28
C HIS A 77 -23.35 12.67 -1.32
N SER A 78 -23.51 11.53 -1.95
CA SER A 78 -24.74 10.74 -1.94
C SER A 78 -24.38 9.25 -1.86
N ARG A 79 -25.38 8.40 -1.67
CA ARG A 79 -25.17 6.95 -1.76
C ARG A 79 -24.62 6.55 -3.14
N GLU A 80 -25.17 7.13 -4.19
CA GLU A 80 -24.72 6.87 -5.57
C GLU A 80 -23.26 7.25 -5.77
N SER A 81 -22.79 8.35 -5.17
CA SER A 81 -21.37 8.74 -5.22
C SER A 81 -20.48 7.76 -4.45
N PHE A 82 -20.95 7.24 -3.31
CA PHE A 82 -20.24 6.19 -2.56
C PHE A 82 -20.14 4.90 -3.38
N ASP A 83 -21.25 4.43 -3.92
CA ASP A 83 -21.33 3.23 -4.74
C ASP A 83 -20.46 3.35 -6.01
N ALA A 84 -20.48 4.51 -6.68
CA ALA A 84 -19.62 4.79 -7.83
C ALA A 84 -18.15 4.74 -7.49
N THR A 85 -17.73 5.30 -6.34
CA THR A 85 -16.34 5.27 -5.86
C THR A 85 -15.90 3.85 -5.52
N ILE A 86 -16.74 3.10 -4.81
CA ILE A 86 -16.46 1.69 -4.48
C ILE A 86 -16.32 0.84 -5.76
N ASN A 87 -17.22 1.02 -6.73
CA ASN A 87 -17.16 0.31 -8.01
C ASN A 87 -15.92 0.70 -8.82
N GLY A 88 -15.50 1.95 -8.79
CA GLY A 88 -14.25 2.41 -9.40
C GLY A 88 -13.04 1.72 -8.79
N ALA A 89 -12.93 1.69 -7.46
CA ALA A 89 -11.86 1.00 -6.75
C ALA A 89 -11.86 -0.51 -6.99
N LYS A 90 -13.04 -1.14 -7.05
CA LYS A 90 -13.20 -2.54 -7.44
C LYS A 90 -12.65 -2.80 -8.84
N ASN A 91 -12.99 -1.97 -9.82
CA ASN A 91 -12.50 -2.11 -11.18
C ASN A 91 -10.97 -1.97 -11.25
N ILE A 92 -10.37 -1.04 -10.48
CA ILE A 92 -8.91 -0.91 -10.37
C ILE A 92 -8.31 -2.18 -9.78
N ALA A 93 -8.89 -2.70 -8.71
CA ALA A 93 -8.45 -3.91 -8.03
C ALA A 93 -8.46 -5.12 -8.98
N GLU A 94 -9.55 -5.33 -9.71
CA GLU A 94 -9.73 -6.44 -10.64
C GLU A 94 -8.83 -6.33 -11.86
N LYS A 95 -8.68 -5.12 -12.43
CA LYS A 95 -7.95 -4.92 -13.69
C LYS A 95 -6.45 -4.81 -13.52
N TYR A 96 -5.99 -4.17 -12.44
CA TYR A 96 -4.58 -3.80 -12.31
C TYR A 96 -3.86 -4.54 -11.18
N TYR A 97 -4.55 -4.95 -10.09
CA TYR A 97 -3.94 -5.62 -8.95
C TYR A 97 -4.03 -7.15 -9.02
N ALA A 98 -5.20 -7.69 -9.37
CA ALA A 98 -5.40 -9.13 -9.42
C ALA A 98 -4.53 -9.81 -10.48
N ASP A 99 -4.31 -9.14 -11.61
CA ASP A 99 -3.65 -9.68 -12.79
C ASP A 99 -2.19 -10.11 -12.54
N HIS A 100 -1.49 -9.38 -11.66
CA HIS A 100 -0.08 -9.64 -11.38
C HIS A 100 0.18 -10.31 -10.01
N TYR A 101 -0.85 -10.78 -9.30
CA TYR A 101 -0.68 -11.34 -7.95
C TYR A 101 0.33 -12.49 -7.92
N HIS A 102 0.15 -13.51 -8.76
CA HIS A 102 1.06 -14.66 -8.82
C HIS A 102 2.42 -14.30 -9.38
N LYS A 103 2.47 -13.45 -10.41
CA LYS A 103 3.73 -12.99 -10.99
C LYS A 103 4.56 -12.21 -9.98
N GLY A 104 3.94 -11.28 -9.25
CA GLY A 104 4.63 -10.48 -8.24
C GLY A 104 5.13 -11.29 -7.04
N ASP A 105 4.51 -12.43 -6.74
CA ASP A 105 5.01 -13.34 -5.69
C ASP A 105 6.15 -14.23 -6.21
N ALA A 106 6.19 -14.53 -7.51
CA ALA A 106 7.25 -15.34 -8.13
C ALA A 106 8.49 -14.51 -8.49
N GLU A 107 8.30 -13.27 -8.96
CA GLU A 107 9.35 -12.35 -9.40
C GLU A 107 9.52 -11.24 -8.34
N GLU A 108 10.36 -11.51 -7.35
CA GLU A 108 10.62 -10.58 -6.25
C GLU A 108 11.34 -9.30 -6.73
N PRO A 109 11.19 -8.17 -6.01
CA PRO A 109 11.99 -6.97 -6.24
C PRO A 109 13.49 -7.25 -6.22
N ILE A 110 14.23 -6.66 -7.15
CA ILE A 110 15.68 -6.84 -7.30
C ILE A 110 16.38 -5.53 -6.92
N PHE A 111 17.40 -5.64 -6.07
CA PHE A 111 18.26 -4.51 -5.71
C PHE A 111 19.62 -4.65 -6.36
N GLU A 112 19.91 -3.81 -7.34
CA GLU A 112 21.19 -3.75 -8.06
C GLU A 112 21.60 -2.30 -8.33
N GLY A 113 22.88 -2.01 -8.19
CA GLY A 113 23.46 -0.71 -8.58
C GLY A 113 22.81 0.52 -7.91
N ASN A 114 22.35 0.41 -6.66
CA ASN A 114 21.65 1.43 -5.90
C ASN A 114 20.19 1.71 -6.34
N SER A 115 19.59 0.85 -7.13
CA SER A 115 18.19 0.94 -7.53
C SER A 115 17.43 -0.35 -7.24
N VAL A 116 16.13 -0.20 -7.01
CA VAL A 116 15.20 -1.31 -6.86
C VAL A 116 14.35 -1.42 -8.13
N THR A 117 14.38 -2.59 -8.75
CA THR A 117 13.53 -2.92 -9.89
C THR A 117 12.35 -3.75 -9.44
N LEU A 118 11.16 -3.36 -9.87
CA LEU A 118 9.89 -4.05 -9.66
C LEU A 118 9.37 -4.57 -10.99
N ILE A 119 8.43 -5.52 -10.96
CA ILE A 119 7.69 -5.88 -12.17
C ILE A 119 6.84 -4.68 -12.63
N PRO A 120 6.73 -4.44 -13.96
CA PRO A 120 6.09 -3.21 -14.49
C PRO A 120 4.60 -3.09 -14.16
N GLU A 121 3.92 -4.20 -13.91
CA GLU A 121 2.50 -4.21 -13.53
C GLU A 121 2.24 -3.48 -12.21
N ILE A 122 3.21 -3.46 -11.30
CA ILE A 122 3.09 -2.73 -10.03
C ILE A 122 3.05 -1.22 -10.29
N GLN A 123 3.86 -0.71 -11.23
CA GLN A 123 3.79 0.71 -11.64
C GLN A 123 2.41 1.04 -12.21
N THR A 124 1.90 0.18 -13.12
CA THR A 124 0.58 0.39 -13.72
C THR A 124 -0.55 0.43 -12.66
N ALA A 125 -0.47 -0.44 -11.65
CA ALA A 125 -1.43 -0.47 -10.55
C ALA A 125 -1.32 0.76 -9.64
N TRP A 126 -0.09 1.21 -9.35
CA TRP A 126 0.18 2.44 -8.62
C TRP A 126 -0.41 3.65 -9.34
N ASP A 127 -0.08 3.82 -10.64
CA ASP A 127 -0.56 4.94 -11.44
C ASP A 127 -2.09 5.00 -11.50
N ALA A 128 -2.75 3.86 -11.71
CA ALA A 128 -4.21 3.78 -11.69
C ALA A 128 -4.82 4.17 -10.34
N THR A 129 -4.17 3.82 -9.22
CA THR A 129 -4.61 4.18 -7.87
C THR A 129 -4.45 5.67 -7.60
N VAL A 130 -3.34 6.25 -8.05
CA VAL A 130 -3.04 7.69 -7.96
C VAL A 130 -4.01 8.49 -8.82
N GLU A 131 -4.20 8.12 -10.09
CA GLU A 131 -5.10 8.79 -11.01
C GLU A 131 -6.56 8.80 -10.50
N PHE A 132 -6.96 7.73 -9.84
CA PHE A 132 -8.30 7.65 -9.21
C PHE A 132 -8.41 8.50 -7.93
N GLY A 133 -7.31 9.02 -7.39
CA GLY A 133 -7.29 9.92 -6.25
C GLY A 133 -7.46 9.25 -4.88
N LEU A 134 -7.21 7.95 -4.74
CA LEU A 134 -7.43 7.24 -3.47
C LEU A 134 -6.48 7.68 -2.35
N LEU A 135 -5.29 8.20 -2.66
CA LEU A 135 -4.30 8.62 -1.64
C LEU A 135 -4.79 9.78 -0.77
N GLY A 136 -5.57 10.70 -1.35
CA GLY A 136 -6.10 11.87 -0.67
C GLY A 136 -7.63 11.91 -0.59
N ALA A 137 -8.34 10.82 -0.88
CA ALA A 137 -9.80 10.83 -1.02
C ALA A 137 -10.54 11.33 0.22
N SER A 138 -10.03 11.09 1.44
CA SER A 138 -10.63 11.56 2.69
C SER A 138 -10.25 12.98 3.10
N TYR A 139 -9.32 13.62 2.37
CA TYR A 139 -8.84 14.97 2.69
C TYR A 139 -9.88 16.01 2.36
N ASP A 140 -9.74 17.19 2.96
CA ASP A 140 -10.68 18.30 2.74
C ASP A 140 -10.57 18.82 1.30
N PHE A 141 -11.64 19.43 0.79
CA PHE A 141 -11.62 20.02 -0.56
C PHE A 141 -10.51 21.06 -0.72
N GLU A 142 -10.28 21.86 0.33
CA GLU A 142 -9.21 22.86 0.36
C GLU A 142 -7.81 22.25 0.33
N GLU A 143 -7.67 20.98 0.76
CA GLU A 143 -6.43 20.20 0.69
C GLU A 143 -6.28 19.46 -0.65
N GLY A 144 -7.28 19.55 -1.53
CA GLY A 144 -7.30 18.84 -2.82
C GLY A 144 -7.91 17.43 -2.75
N GLY A 145 -8.50 17.05 -1.62
CA GLY A 145 -9.27 15.81 -1.47
C GLY A 145 -10.73 15.95 -1.89
N VAL A 146 -11.52 14.94 -1.61
CA VAL A 146 -12.96 14.91 -1.90
C VAL A 146 -13.82 14.65 -0.67
N GLN A 147 -13.25 14.76 0.51
CA GLN A 147 -13.93 14.54 1.80
C GLN A 147 -14.67 13.19 1.88
N LEU A 148 -14.15 12.16 1.23
CA LEU A 148 -14.79 10.84 1.25
C LEU A 148 -14.77 10.29 2.69
N PRO A 149 -15.90 9.76 3.21
CA PRO A 149 -15.90 9.14 4.53
C PRO A 149 -14.86 8.00 4.63
N GLU A 150 -14.14 7.94 5.75
CA GLU A 150 -13.09 6.94 5.97
C GLU A 150 -13.61 5.50 5.79
N VAL A 151 -14.86 5.22 6.15
CA VAL A 151 -15.46 3.90 5.95
C VAL A 151 -15.52 3.52 4.47
N ILE A 152 -15.82 4.47 3.59
CA ILE A 152 -15.84 4.26 2.14
C ILE A 152 -14.40 4.08 1.62
N CYS A 153 -13.44 4.93 2.06
CA CYS A 153 -12.02 4.77 1.73
C CYS A 153 -11.50 3.37 2.13
N LYS A 154 -11.90 2.87 3.31
CA LYS A 154 -11.50 1.54 3.77
C LYS A 154 -12.08 0.43 2.92
N VAL A 155 -13.32 0.54 2.46
CA VAL A 155 -13.91 -0.44 1.54
C VAL A 155 -13.16 -0.42 0.20
N CYS A 156 -12.87 0.74 -0.36
CA CYS A 156 -12.05 0.87 -1.58
C CYS A 156 -10.68 0.18 -1.41
N GLY A 157 -9.99 0.49 -0.32
CA GLY A 157 -8.71 -0.15 0.00
C GLY A 157 -8.83 -1.66 0.22
N THR A 158 -9.94 -2.14 0.77
CA THR A 158 -10.17 -3.58 0.99
C THR A 158 -10.27 -4.34 -0.34
N TYR A 159 -10.91 -3.78 -1.37
CA TYR A 159 -10.91 -4.36 -2.72
C TYR A 159 -9.50 -4.50 -3.27
N ILE A 160 -8.69 -3.44 -3.18
CA ILE A 160 -7.30 -3.43 -3.65
C ILE A 160 -6.47 -4.48 -2.90
N GLN A 161 -6.60 -4.54 -1.57
CA GLN A 161 -5.87 -5.50 -0.74
C GLN A 161 -6.30 -6.94 -0.99
N ALA A 162 -7.59 -7.20 -1.18
CA ALA A 162 -8.10 -8.52 -1.52
C ALA A 162 -7.59 -9.02 -2.87
N ALA A 163 -7.40 -8.10 -3.83
CA ALA A 163 -6.87 -8.41 -5.14
C ALA A 163 -5.39 -8.78 -5.10
N ASN A 164 -4.59 -8.00 -4.36
CA ASN A 164 -3.15 -8.23 -4.25
C ASN A 164 -2.59 -7.61 -2.96
N SER A 165 -2.50 -8.42 -1.92
CA SER A 165 -2.00 -7.97 -0.62
C SER A 165 -0.53 -7.52 -0.65
N GLY A 166 0.27 -7.99 -1.61
CA GLY A 166 1.66 -7.57 -1.76
C GLY A 166 1.78 -6.15 -2.32
N SER A 167 1.38 -5.94 -3.57
CA SER A 167 1.53 -4.65 -4.25
C SER A 167 0.63 -3.55 -3.69
N SER A 168 -0.50 -3.88 -3.05
CA SER A 168 -1.33 -2.90 -2.34
C SER A 168 -0.59 -2.21 -1.18
N GLY A 169 0.48 -2.82 -0.68
CA GLY A 169 1.29 -2.26 0.40
C GLY A 169 1.82 -0.87 0.09
N TYR A 170 2.19 -0.58 -1.16
CA TYR A 170 2.69 0.75 -1.57
C TYR A 170 1.63 1.85 -1.34
N TYR A 171 0.39 1.58 -1.73
CA TYR A 171 -0.74 2.47 -1.46
C TYR A 171 -0.99 2.64 0.04
N PHE A 172 -1.12 1.52 0.78
CA PHE A 172 -1.50 1.58 2.19
C PHE A 172 -0.48 2.29 3.07
N VAL A 173 0.80 2.01 2.87
CA VAL A 173 1.85 2.62 3.71
C VAL A 173 1.99 4.10 3.38
N THR A 174 1.84 4.49 2.10
CA THR A 174 1.83 5.91 1.70
C THR A 174 0.65 6.66 2.31
N ALA A 175 -0.58 6.13 2.18
CA ALA A 175 -1.76 6.72 2.79
C ALA A 175 -1.65 6.82 4.32
N ALA A 176 -1.07 5.81 4.98
CA ALA A 176 -0.85 5.85 6.42
C ALA A 176 0.16 6.93 6.83
N ALA A 177 1.29 7.04 6.11
CA ALA A 177 2.30 8.05 6.39
C ALA A 177 1.77 9.48 6.16
N SER A 178 1.05 9.72 5.07
CA SER A 178 0.46 11.02 4.78
C SER A 178 -0.59 11.41 5.81
N ASN A 179 -1.41 10.48 6.28
CA ASN A 179 -2.38 10.73 7.35
C ASN A 179 -1.71 11.12 8.68
N VAL A 180 -0.54 10.56 9.01
CA VAL A 180 0.21 10.96 10.20
C VAL A 180 0.73 12.39 10.05
N ILE A 181 1.30 12.75 8.88
CA ILE A 181 1.74 14.14 8.64
C ILE A 181 0.55 15.11 8.70
N ARG A 182 -0.58 14.74 8.07
CA ARG A 182 -1.79 15.55 8.11
C ARG A 182 -2.29 15.80 9.53
N ALA A 183 -2.29 14.77 10.38
CA ALA A 183 -2.81 14.85 11.74
C ALA A 183 -1.87 15.58 12.72
N PHE A 184 -0.57 15.43 12.58
CA PHE A 184 0.42 15.84 13.59
C PHE A 184 1.50 16.78 13.07
N GLY A 185 1.66 16.93 11.75
CA GLY A 185 2.60 17.89 11.16
C GLY A 185 2.17 19.34 11.42
N ASN A 186 3.14 20.23 11.49
CA ASN A 186 2.88 21.67 11.45
C ASN A 186 2.52 22.12 10.02
N GLU A 187 2.07 23.36 9.83
CA GLU A 187 1.60 23.84 8.53
C GLU A 187 2.70 23.86 7.46
N GLU A 188 3.95 24.10 7.84
CA GLU A 188 5.11 24.02 6.94
C GLU A 188 5.33 22.58 6.44
N GLN A 189 5.32 21.60 7.35
CA GLN A 189 5.45 20.19 7.02
C GLN A 189 4.31 19.69 6.13
N LYS A 190 3.08 20.07 6.45
CA LYS A 190 1.92 19.73 5.63
C LYS A 190 2.03 20.32 4.22
N SER A 191 2.35 21.59 4.12
CA SER A 191 2.52 22.29 2.84
C SER A 191 3.62 21.67 1.98
N LEU A 192 4.72 21.21 2.63
CA LEU A 192 5.87 20.68 1.93
C LEU A 192 5.67 19.25 1.40
N PHE A 193 4.96 18.40 2.16
CA PHE A 193 4.92 16.96 1.87
C PHE A 193 3.56 16.46 1.37
N LEU A 194 2.42 16.97 1.84
CA LEU A 194 1.13 16.34 1.59
C LEU A 194 0.72 16.35 0.12
N SER A 195 0.91 17.46 -0.60
CA SER A 195 0.52 17.55 -2.01
C SER A 195 1.21 16.47 -2.85
N SER A 196 2.54 16.32 -2.72
CA SER A 196 3.30 15.31 -3.46
C SER A 196 2.96 13.87 -3.06
N MET A 197 2.49 13.65 -1.83
CA MET A 197 2.03 12.32 -1.37
C MET A 197 0.64 12.00 -1.88
N MET A 198 -0.23 12.99 -2.04
CA MET A 198 -1.58 12.80 -2.57
C MET A 198 -1.58 12.51 -4.07
N ASP A 199 -0.71 13.18 -4.83
CA ASP A 199 -0.59 13.01 -6.27
C ASP A 199 0.40 11.91 -6.69
N GLY A 200 0.91 11.13 -5.73
CA GLY A 200 1.76 9.96 -5.95
C GLY A 200 3.21 10.26 -6.35
N ARG A 201 3.62 11.53 -6.46
CA ARG A 201 5.03 11.90 -6.70
C ARG A 201 5.93 11.53 -5.54
N SER A 202 5.37 11.45 -4.34
CA SER A 202 6.08 10.95 -3.16
C SER A 202 5.32 9.78 -2.52
N ALA A 203 5.99 8.65 -2.35
CA ALA A 203 5.50 7.56 -1.52
C ALA A 203 5.84 7.80 -0.04
N GLY A 204 5.25 7.02 0.85
CA GLY A 204 5.50 7.11 2.28
C GLY A 204 5.88 5.80 2.93
N THR A 205 6.59 5.84 4.04
CA THR A 205 6.95 4.66 4.84
C THR A 205 6.92 4.95 6.34
N MET A 206 6.85 3.86 7.13
CA MET A 206 7.01 3.89 8.59
C MET A 206 8.28 3.12 8.97
N ALA A 207 9.31 3.80 9.46
CA ALA A 207 10.62 3.23 9.79
C ALA A 207 10.82 3.15 11.32
N LEU A 208 10.36 2.03 11.92
CA LEU A 208 10.31 1.83 13.37
C LEU A 208 11.36 0.84 13.85
N THR A 209 11.34 -0.38 13.30
CA THR A 209 12.07 -1.56 13.75
C THR A 209 13.57 -1.43 13.50
N GLU A 210 14.37 -1.84 14.47
CA GLU A 210 15.82 -1.96 14.38
C GLU A 210 16.26 -3.43 14.47
N PRO A 211 17.49 -3.79 14.09
CA PRO A 211 17.95 -5.19 14.12
C PRO A 211 17.78 -5.90 15.47
N ALA A 212 17.94 -5.17 16.58
CA ALA A 212 17.77 -5.72 17.91
C ALA A 212 16.45 -5.34 18.58
N GLN A 213 15.64 -4.44 18.00
CA GLN A 213 14.46 -3.84 18.62
C GLN A 213 13.25 -3.88 17.67
N GLY A 214 12.30 -4.76 17.92
CA GLY A 214 11.01 -4.83 17.22
C GLY A 214 9.88 -4.33 18.11
N SER A 215 9.32 -5.20 18.95
CA SER A 215 8.26 -4.83 19.90
C SER A 215 8.74 -3.92 21.01
N THR A 216 10.04 -3.96 21.38
CA THR A 216 10.64 -3.17 22.47
C THR A 216 11.14 -1.81 21.93
N LEU A 217 10.25 -1.00 21.36
CA LEU A 217 10.61 0.29 20.77
C LEU A 217 11.27 1.26 21.79
N GLY A 218 11.01 1.07 23.09
CA GLY A 218 11.64 1.86 24.13
C GLY A 218 13.17 1.83 24.14
N ASP A 219 13.76 0.81 23.51
CA ASP A 219 15.21 0.57 23.51
C ASP A 219 15.87 0.86 22.16
N ILE A 220 15.18 1.55 21.23
CA ILE A 220 15.75 1.93 19.95
C ILE A 220 17.02 2.76 20.12
N THR A 221 17.98 2.53 19.24
CA THR A 221 19.30 3.15 19.23
C THR A 221 19.46 4.25 18.19
N THR A 222 18.58 4.32 17.19
CA THR A 222 18.56 5.42 16.23
C THR A 222 18.47 6.75 16.97
N SER A 223 19.42 7.64 16.71
CA SER A 223 19.54 8.93 17.37
C SER A 223 19.18 10.10 16.46
N ALA A 224 18.79 11.20 17.07
CA ALA A 224 18.49 12.47 16.41
C ALA A 224 19.25 13.59 17.12
N THR A 225 20.14 14.27 16.39
CA THR A 225 20.95 15.39 16.90
C THR A 225 20.41 16.71 16.35
N LEU A 226 20.01 17.62 17.25
CA LEU A 226 19.50 18.94 16.88
C LEU A 226 20.62 19.80 16.21
N GLN A 227 20.30 20.44 15.11
CA GLN A 227 21.17 21.34 14.38
C GLN A 227 20.85 22.82 14.68
N SER A 228 21.76 23.73 14.30
CA SER A 228 21.60 25.19 14.51
C SER A 228 20.42 25.78 13.72
N ASP A 229 20.02 25.18 12.61
CA ASP A 229 18.89 25.56 11.79
C ASP A 229 17.54 24.95 12.26
N LYS A 230 17.56 24.28 13.42
CA LYS A 230 16.43 23.56 14.02
C LYS A 230 16.03 22.26 13.31
N SER A 231 16.74 21.85 12.28
CA SER A 231 16.62 20.49 11.72
C SER A 231 17.27 19.46 12.65
N TYR A 232 17.09 18.19 12.34
CA TYR A 232 17.73 17.09 13.05
C TYR A 232 18.55 16.24 12.10
N ARG A 233 19.69 15.76 12.58
CA ARG A 233 20.48 14.74 11.89
C ARG A 233 20.20 13.37 12.49
N ILE A 234 19.62 12.49 11.66
CA ILE A 234 19.24 11.14 12.06
C ILE A 234 20.39 10.17 11.75
N ARG A 235 20.72 9.31 12.73
CA ARG A 235 21.71 8.24 12.56
C ARG A 235 21.21 6.94 13.15
N GLY A 236 21.24 5.87 12.34
CA GLY A 236 20.86 4.53 12.75
C GLY A 236 20.43 3.63 11.60
N GLN A 237 20.13 2.39 11.92
CA GLN A 237 19.66 1.41 10.95
C GLN A 237 18.24 0.97 11.28
N LYS A 238 17.41 0.89 10.26
CA LYS A 238 16.04 0.35 10.33
C LYS A 238 15.92 -0.87 9.43
N ILE A 239 15.19 -1.89 9.90
CA ILE A 239 15.04 -3.18 9.23
C ILE A 239 13.57 -3.56 9.10
N TYR A 240 13.24 -4.39 8.11
CA TYR A 240 11.85 -4.79 7.80
C TYR A 240 10.96 -3.61 7.42
N ILE A 241 11.55 -2.59 6.80
CA ILE A 241 10.78 -1.42 6.38
C ILE A 241 10.06 -1.74 5.08
N SER A 242 8.74 -1.84 5.17
CA SER A 242 7.88 -2.08 4.00
C SER A 242 7.97 -0.90 3.06
N ASN A 243 8.24 -1.21 1.78
CA ASN A 243 8.29 -0.23 0.69
C ASN A 243 9.32 0.91 0.93
N GLY A 244 10.39 0.60 1.67
CA GLY A 244 11.40 1.59 2.06
C GLY A 244 12.25 2.09 0.90
N ASP A 245 12.33 1.36 -0.21
CA ASP A 245 12.92 1.82 -1.46
C ASP A 245 12.26 1.13 -2.66
N HIS A 246 12.02 1.91 -3.72
CA HIS A 246 11.41 1.48 -4.97
C HIS A 246 11.47 2.62 -6.01
N SER A 247 11.02 2.33 -7.24
CA SER A 247 11.00 3.27 -8.37
C SER A 247 9.59 3.77 -8.76
N LEU A 248 8.56 3.54 -7.93
CA LEU A 248 7.16 3.89 -8.26
C LEU A 248 6.87 5.39 -8.16
N SER A 249 7.68 6.13 -7.40
CA SER A 249 7.53 7.57 -7.15
C SER A 249 8.88 8.26 -7.23
N ASP A 250 8.86 9.57 -7.45
CA ASP A 250 10.07 10.40 -7.55
C ASP A 250 10.78 10.52 -6.19
N ASN A 251 10.05 10.48 -5.08
CA ASN A 251 10.58 10.57 -3.72
C ASN A 251 9.90 9.57 -2.78
N ILE A 252 10.53 9.30 -1.64
CA ILE A 252 9.96 8.51 -0.55
C ILE A 252 10.13 9.28 0.75
N ILE A 253 9.03 9.49 1.46
CA ILE A 253 8.99 10.19 2.74
C ILE A 253 8.96 9.16 3.86
N HIS A 254 10.06 9.02 4.58
CA HIS A 254 10.18 8.09 5.70
C HIS A 254 9.74 8.76 7.00
N LEU A 255 8.81 8.16 7.71
CA LEU A 255 8.49 8.52 9.09
C LEU A 255 9.33 7.66 10.03
N VAL A 256 10.37 8.25 10.61
CA VAL A 256 11.43 7.55 11.34
C VAL A 256 11.31 7.78 12.84
N LEU A 257 11.22 6.70 13.62
CA LEU A 257 11.37 6.79 15.08
C LEU A 257 12.85 6.90 15.46
N ALA A 258 13.18 7.95 16.19
CA ALA A 258 14.53 8.17 16.72
C ALA A 258 14.47 8.80 18.12
N ARG A 259 15.58 8.71 18.84
CA ARG A 259 15.73 9.35 20.15
C ARG A 259 16.56 10.61 20.03
N ILE A 260 16.00 11.74 20.45
CA ILE A 260 16.76 12.99 20.55
C ILE A 260 17.87 12.81 21.60
N GLU A 261 19.07 13.29 21.32
CA GLU A 261 20.18 13.26 22.27
C GLU A 261 19.81 13.96 23.59
N GLY A 262 20.04 13.26 24.69
CA GLY A 262 19.65 13.73 26.01
C GLY A 262 18.21 13.46 26.44
N ALA A 263 17.36 12.91 25.52
CA ALA A 263 15.98 12.56 25.85
C ALA A 263 15.92 11.37 26.85
N PRO A 264 14.84 11.26 27.65
CA PRO A 264 14.65 10.15 28.58
C PRO A 264 14.75 8.77 27.94
N LYS A 265 15.14 7.75 28.69
CA LYS A 265 15.05 6.35 28.29
C LYS A 265 13.59 5.91 28.15
N GLY A 266 13.38 4.82 27.41
CA GLY A 266 12.05 4.26 27.17
C GLY A 266 11.26 5.04 26.13
N THR A 267 9.97 4.76 26.01
CA THR A 267 9.09 5.30 24.95
C THR A 267 8.89 6.80 25.04
N ARG A 268 8.99 7.40 26.25
CA ARG A 268 8.84 8.85 26.47
C ARG A 268 9.94 9.70 25.83
N GLY A 269 11.07 9.12 25.47
CA GLY A 269 12.17 9.84 24.80
C GLY A 269 12.23 9.62 23.30
N ILE A 270 11.23 8.94 22.72
CA ILE A 270 11.16 8.70 21.28
C ILE A 270 10.36 9.81 20.62
N SER A 271 10.85 10.28 19.48
CA SER A 271 10.16 11.23 18.61
C SER A 271 10.03 10.64 17.20
N LEU A 272 9.08 11.17 16.43
CA LEU A 272 8.87 10.81 15.04
C LEU A 272 9.43 11.92 14.15
N PHE A 273 10.20 11.55 13.14
CA PHE A 273 10.85 12.48 12.22
C PHE A 273 10.40 12.21 10.80
N ILE A 274 10.21 13.26 10.01
CA ILE A 274 9.98 13.21 8.57
C ILE A 274 11.35 13.26 7.90
N VAL A 275 11.74 12.20 7.22
CA VAL A 275 13.06 12.05 6.59
C VAL A 275 12.86 11.66 5.12
N PRO A 276 12.92 12.60 4.18
CA PRO A 276 12.75 12.28 2.77
C PRO A 276 13.99 11.58 2.20
N LYS A 277 13.81 10.69 1.22
CA LYS A 277 14.91 10.06 0.45
C LYS A 277 15.71 11.08 -0.36
N PHE A 278 15.02 12.07 -0.93
CA PHE A 278 15.59 13.27 -1.52
C PHE A 278 15.03 14.48 -0.78
N LEU A 279 15.89 15.44 -0.45
CA LEU A 279 15.46 16.67 0.20
C LEU A 279 14.39 17.37 -0.64
N VAL A 280 13.49 18.06 0.03
CA VAL A 280 12.42 18.82 -0.63
C VAL A 280 12.70 20.29 -0.41
N ASN A 281 12.79 21.05 -1.51
CA ASN A 281 12.98 22.48 -1.48
C ASN A 281 11.70 23.19 -0.97
N THR A 282 11.83 24.42 -0.54
CA THR A 282 10.70 25.23 -0.03
C THR A 282 9.57 25.44 -1.05
N ASP A 283 9.86 25.30 -2.33
CA ASP A 283 8.88 25.35 -3.43
C ASP A 283 8.26 23.96 -3.75
N GLY A 284 8.59 22.93 -2.98
CA GLY A 284 8.09 21.56 -3.16
C GLY A 284 8.83 20.76 -4.25
N THR A 285 9.86 21.31 -4.87
CA THR A 285 10.68 20.57 -5.85
C THR A 285 11.66 19.62 -5.15
N ILE A 286 12.05 18.55 -5.85
CA ILE A 286 13.03 17.58 -5.36
C ILE A 286 14.43 18.20 -5.39
N GLY A 287 15.12 18.14 -4.26
CA GLY A 287 16.48 18.61 -4.07
C GLY A 287 17.52 17.49 -4.15
N GLU A 288 18.60 17.66 -3.43
CA GLU A 288 19.70 16.70 -3.38
C GLU A 288 19.29 15.40 -2.67
N ARG A 289 20.02 14.31 -2.98
CA ARG A 289 19.83 13.04 -2.28
C ARG A 289 20.20 13.20 -0.80
N ASN A 290 19.29 12.80 0.07
CA ASN A 290 19.54 12.74 1.50
C ASN A 290 20.44 11.55 1.86
N ASP A 291 21.05 11.59 3.05
CA ASP A 291 21.90 10.53 3.59
C ASP A 291 21.05 9.34 4.11
N VAL A 292 20.26 8.78 3.17
CA VAL A 292 19.42 7.59 3.36
C VAL A 292 19.86 6.55 2.33
N ALA A 293 20.41 5.43 2.81
CA ALA A 293 20.94 4.38 1.96
C ALA A 293 20.13 3.08 2.13
N LEU A 294 19.79 2.45 1.00
CA LEU A 294 19.28 1.09 0.98
C LEU A 294 20.47 0.12 1.18
N ALA A 295 20.49 -0.60 2.28
CA ALA A 295 21.53 -1.59 2.58
C ALA A 295 21.20 -2.98 2.00
N GLY A 296 19.92 -3.26 1.73
CA GLY A 296 19.49 -4.52 1.12
C GLY A 296 17.99 -4.75 1.19
N LEU A 297 17.54 -5.73 0.42
CA LEU A 297 16.17 -6.26 0.46
C LEU A 297 16.16 -7.58 1.23
N LEU A 298 15.06 -7.81 1.93
CA LEU A 298 14.83 -9.02 2.72
C LEU A 298 13.80 -9.90 2.01
N HIS A 299 14.17 -11.16 1.81
CA HIS A 299 13.26 -12.18 1.30
C HIS A 299 12.10 -12.44 2.28
N LYS A 300 10.90 -12.67 1.74
CA LYS A 300 9.69 -12.96 2.53
C LYS A 300 9.04 -14.27 2.11
N MET A 301 8.30 -14.90 3.02
CA MET A 301 7.51 -16.10 2.72
C MET A 301 6.31 -15.82 1.80
N GLY A 302 5.76 -14.59 1.83
CA GLY A 302 4.64 -14.13 1.02
C GLY A 302 4.63 -12.61 0.90
N ASN A 303 3.68 -12.03 0.19
CA ASN A 303 3.63 -10.61 -0.15
C ASN A 303 4.94 -10.13 -0.80
N ARG A 304 5.52 -10.97 -1.65
CA ARG A 304 6.88 -10.79 -2.17
C ARG A 304 7.01 -9.61 -3.12
N SER A 305 5.91 -9.20 -3.76
CA SER A 305 5.89 -8.03 -4.64
C SER A 305 6.14 -6.69 -3.92
N ALA A 306 5.93 -6.64 -2.59
CA ALA A 306 6.31 -5.48 -1.78
C ALA A 306 7.76 -5.61 -1.31
N THR A 307 8.55 -4.54 -1.39
CA THR A 307 9.90 -4.52 -0.82
C THR A 307 9.86 -4.61 0.70
N SER A 308 10.83 -5.30 1.28
CA SER A 308 11.13 -5.28 2.71
C SER A 308 12.59 -4.88 2.85
N THR A 309 12.84 -3.69 3.35
CA THR A 309 14.16 -3.05 3.24
C THR A 309 14.92 -2.98 4.55
N VAL A 310 16.25 -2.94 4.41
CA VAL A 310 17.17 -2.47 5.43
C VAL A 310 17.64 -1.07 5.02
N LEU A 311 17.33 -0.05 5.82
CA LEU A 311 17.69 1.34 5.56
C LEU A 311 18.71 1.83 6.58
N ASN A 312 19.79 2.42 6.08
CA ASN A 312 20.78 3.13 6.88
C ASN A 312 20.53 4.64 6.76
N PHE A 313 20.37 5.28 7.89
CA PHE A 313 20.22 6.72 8.01
C PHE A 313 21.50 7.31 8.54
N GLY A 314 22.10 8.25 7.82
CA GLY A 314 23.21 9.04 8.34
C GLY A 314 24.56 8.33 8.34
N GLU A 315 24.90 7.57 7.30
CA GLU A 315 26.22 6.95 7.17
C GLU A 315 27.36 7.95 6.95
N GLN A 316 27.04 9.12 6.36
CA GLN A 316 28.02 10.15 6.05
C GLN A 316 27.82 11.38 6.98
N GLN A 317 26.85 12.23 6.68
CA GLN A 317 26.63 13.51 7.37
C GLN A 317 25.46 13.48 8.37
N GLY A 318 24.64 12.43 8.33
CA GLY A 318 23.38 12.32 9.03
C GLY A 318 22.21 12.68 8.10
N ALA A 319 21.16 11.82 8.09
CA ALA A 319 19.95 12.07 7.31
C ALA A 319 19.14 13.22 7.92
N VAL A 320 18.62 14.12 7.08
CA VAL A 320 17.82 15.29 7.51
C VAL A 320 16.35 15.05 7.32
#